data_9954d5a625b6399776361a3bf01befbd
#
_entry.id   9954d5a625b6399776361a3bf01befbd
#
_cell.length_a   1.000
_cell.length_b   1.000
_cell.length_c   1.000
_cell.angle_alpha   90.00
_cell.angle_beta   90.00
_cell.angle_gamma   90.00
#
_symmetry.space_group_name_H-M   'P 1'
#
loop_
_entity.id
_entity.type
_entity.pdbx_description
1 polymer ?
#
loop_
_entity_poly.entity_id
_entity_poly.type
_entity_poly.pdbx_seq_one_letter_code
_entity_poly.pdbx_strand_id
1 'polypeptide(L)'
;MSQRRVVVTGMGMVSPLGNDMASSWDGIVNGRSGIGEVTSFDASSFATRIVGEVRGLDIAQYVNPKDAKKMDAFIHYGMAAALMALDDSGLEITEANAERVGAIIGSGIGGILGIEQQTEKFIEGGPRKISPFYIPSTIINMLPGHLSIMKGLKGPGFSAVSACATSNHSIGMAMRMIQYGDADVMVAGGAERGSSPTSMGGFCAMKAMSTRNDDPTRASRPWDAGRDGFVLGDGAGILVLEEYEHAKARGARIYCELAGFGASSDAFHMTAPSENGEGPARCMAMAFRDAGIDATDVGYLNAHGTSTPLGDLAETLAIKRALGDHAYKTMVSSTKSMTGHLLGAAGGVEAIYTIKALETGVIPPTINLETPGEGCDLDYVPNTAREAKVDVAVSNGFGFGGTNGTLVFKRI
;
A
#
# COMPACT_ATOMS: atom_id res chain seq x y z
N MET A 1 14.24 2.15 29.44
CA MET A 1 13.96 0.80 28.89
C MET A 1 14.36 0.83 27.44
N SER A 2 15.07 -0.20 26.93
CA SER A 2 15.36 -0.31 25.51
C SER A 2 14.03 -0.47 24.77
N GLN A 3 13.86 0.23 23.65
CA GLN A 3 12.67 0.14 22.83
C GLN A 3 12.57 -1.30 22.27
N ARG A 4 11.36 -1.90 22.31
CA ARG A 4 11.11 -3.23 21.75
C ARG A 4 11.32 -3.19 20.24
N ARG A 5 12.09 -4.13 19.70
CA ARG A 5 12.31 -4.25 18.26
C ARG A 5 11.11 -4.92 17.60
N VAL A 6 10.79 -4.49 16.40
CA VAL A 6 9.64 -5.00 15.64
C VAL A 6 10.12 -5.62 14.34
N VAL A 7 9.69 -6.84 14.06
CA VAL A 7 10.07 -7.60 12.88
C VAL A 7 8.85 -8.01 12.07
N VAL A 8 9.08 -8.30 10.79
CA VAL A 8 8.06 -8.85 9.89
C VAL A 8 8.20 -10.35 9.85
N THR A 9 7.15 -11.06 10.25
CA THR A 9 7.11 -12.53 10.28
C THR A 9 6.17 -13.14 9.25
N GLY A 10 5.25 -12.35 8.67
CA GLY A 10 4.35 -12.83 7.64
C GLY A 10 3.92 -11.72 6.69
N MET A 11 3.65 -12.10 5.44
CA MET A 11 3.22 -11.21 4.38
C MET A 11 2.12 -11.85 3.53
N GLY A 12 1.12 -11.06 3.14
CA GLY A 12 0.08 -11.50 2.24
C GLY A 12 -0.43 -10.37 1.38
N MET A 13 -0.76 -10.64 0.13
CA MET A 13 -1.17 -9.60 -0.80
C MET A 13 -2.08 -10.10 -1.91
N VAL A 14 -2.84 -9.15 -2.44
CA VAL A 14 -3.62 -9.28 -3.67
C VAL A 14 -3.36 -8.03 -4.49
N SER A 15 -3.04 -8.18 -5.77
CA SER A 15 -2.67 -7.06 -6.65
C SER A 15 -3.13 -7.30 -8.09
N PRO A 16 -3.06 -6.30 -8.99
CA PRO A 16 -3.32 -6.49 -10.41
C PRO A 16 -2.38 -7.48 -11.10
N LEU A 17 -1.26 -7.83 -10.47
CA LEU A 17 -0.26 -8.77 -11.00
C LEU A 17 -0.46 -10.21 -10.52
N GLY A 18 -1.25 -10.41 -9.46
CA GLY A 18 -1.53 -11.74 -8.93
C GLY A 18 -2.25 -11.71 -7.58
N ASN A 19 -2.84 -12.83 -7.21
CA ASN A 19 -3.64 -12.98 -5.99
C ASN A 19 -2.82 -13.58 -4.82
N ASP A 20 -1.51 -13.59 -4.92
CA ASP A 20 -0.56 -14.00 -3.90
C ASP A 20 0.78 -13.27 -4.07
N MET A 21 1.66 -13.42 -3.07
CA MET A 21 2.97 -12.77 -3.05
C MET A 21 3.89 -13.28 -4.17
N ALA A 22 3.86 -14.57 -4.48
CA ALA A 22 4.78 -15.18 -5.44
C ALA A 22 4.48 -14.72 -6.86
N SER A 23 3.22 -14.79 -7.29
CA SER A 23 2.78 -14.32 -8.61
C SER A 23 2.95 -12.81 -8.78
N SER A 24 2.65 -12.03 -7.74
CA SER A 24 2.83 -10.58 -7.76
C SER A 24 4.31 -10.20 -7.86
N TRP A 25 5.18 -10.83 -7.07
CA TRP A 25 6.63 -10.59 -7.11
C TRP A 25 7.24 -10.98 -8.46
N ASP A 26 6.85 -12.13 -9.01
CA ASP A 26 7.28 -12.53 -10.35
C ASP A 26 6.86 -11.51 -11.42
N GLY A 27 5.64 -10.96 -11.31
CA GLY A 27 5.18 -9.87 -12.17
C GLY A 27 6.06 -8.62 -12.07
N ILE A 28 6.39 -8.22 -10.85
CA ILE A 28 7.20 -7.02 -10.56
C ILE A 28 8.62 -7.17 -11.12
N VAL A 29 9.32 -8.25 -10.83
CA VAL A 29 10.72 -8.40 -11.26
C VAL A 29 10.87 -8.58 -12.78
N ASN A 30 9.83 -9.12 -13.43
CA ASN A 30 9.80 -9.25 -14.87
C ASN A 30 9.21 -8.02 -15.61
N GLY A 31 8.93 -6.92 -14.89
CA GLY A 31 8.42 -5.69 -15.49
C GLY A 31 7.06 -5.85 -16.17
N ARG A 32 6.21 -6.77 -15.70
CA ARG A 32 4.85 -6.95 -16.26
C ARG A 32 3.91 -5.85 -15.76
N SER A 33 3.08 -5.32 -16.64
CA SER A 33 2.01 -4.41 -16.26
C SER A 33 0.73 -5.20 -15.94
N GLY A 34 0.10 -4.89 -14.80
CA GLY A 34 -1.24 -5.36 -14.43
C GLY A 34 -2.36 -4.43 -14.90
N ILE A 35 -1.99 -3.33 -15.59
CA ILE A 35 -2.95 -2.31 -16.05
C ILE A 35 -3.57 -2.77 -17.38
N GLY A 36 -4.88 -2.60 -17.49
CA GLY A 36 -5.66 -2.93 -18.67
C GLY A 36 -6.92 -2.08 -18.75
N GLU A 37 -7.81 -2.41 -19.68
CA GLU A 37 -9.11 -1.78 -19.77
C GLU A 37 -9.97 -2.14 -18.55
N VAL A 38 -10.86 -1.20 -18.15
CA VAL A 38 -11.87 -1.45 -17.13
C VAL A 38 -12.82 -2.57 -17.62
N THR A 39 -12.99 -3.60 -16.79
CA THR A 39 -13.89 -4.73 -17.11
C THR A 39 -15.07 -4.86 -16.16
N SER A 40 -15.03 -4.19 -15.02
CA SER A 40 -16.03 -4.31 -13.96
C SER A 40 -17.30 -3.49 -14.19
N PHE A 41 -17.26 -2.49 -15.09
CA PHE A 41 -18.40 -1.69 -15.50
C PHE A 41 -18.17 -1.05 -16.90
N ASP A 42 -19.22 -0.49 -17.51
CA ASP A 42 -19.06 0.24 -18.79
C ASP A 42 -18.41 1.62 -18.58
N ALA A 43 -17.12 1.69 -18.94
CA ALA A 43 -16.32 2.91 -18.85
C ALA A 43 -16.29 3.73 -20.17
N SER A 44 -17.08 3.41 -21.16
CA SER A 44 -17.03 4.03 -22.52
C SER A 44 -17.20 5.56 -22.51
N SER A 45 -17.96 6.08 -21.55
CA SER A 45 -18.21 7.52 -21.39
C SER A 45 -17.16 8.25 -20.53
N PHE A 46 -16.19 7.52 -19.95
CA PHE A 46 -15.19 8.11 -19.08
C PHE A 46 -13.95 8.60 -19.86
N ALA A 47 -13.33 9.67 -19.38
CA ALA A 47 -12.07 10.16 -19.95
C ALA A 47 -10.95 9.13 -19.80
N THR A 48 -10.90 8.43 -18.65
CA THR A 48 -10.00 7.31 -18.38
C THR A 48 -10.79 6.02 -18.40
N ARG A 49 -10.31 5.01 -19.16
CA ARG A 49 -10.94 3.70 -19.31
C ARG A 49 -10.00 2.55 -18.92
N ILE A 50 -8.95 2.85 -18.20
CA ILE A 50 -7.87 1.94 -17.80
C ILE A 50 -7.71 1.88 -16.29
N VAL A 51 -7.34 0.68 -15.80
CA VAL A 51 -7.21 0.40 -14.37
C VAL A 51 -6.38 -0.86 -14.15
N GLY A 52 -5.75 -0.98 -12.98
CA GLY A 52 -5.20 -2.24 -12.46
C GLY A 52 -6.25 -2.97 -11.62
N GLU A 53 -7.07 -3.82 -12.22
CA GLU A 53 -8.07 -4.61 -11.49
C GLU A 53 -7.46 -5.88 -10.88
N VAL A 54 -7.94 -6.28 -9.70
CA VAL A 54 -7.73 -7.63 -9.18
C VAL A 54 -8.58 -8.62 -9.99
N ARG A 55 -7.95 -9.60 -10.59
CA ARG A 55 -8.61 -10.57 -11.46
C ARG A 55 -8.52 -11.98 -10.89
N GLY A 56 -9.63 -12.73 -10.96
CA GLY A 56 -9.65 -14.15 -10.63
C GLY A 56 -9.49 -14.49 -9.15
N LEU A 57 -9.64 -13.53 -8.22
CA LEU A 57 -9.66 -13.84 -6.80
C LEU A 57 -10.94 -14.60 -6.44
N ASP A 58 -10.79 -15.83 -5.98
CA ASP A 58 -11.89 -16.61 -5.41
C ASP A 58 -11.92 -16.43 -3.88
N ILE A 59 -12.75 -15.49 -3.40
CA ILE A 59 -12.88 -15.19 -1.98
C ILE A 59 -13.42 -16.39 -1.17
N ALA A 60 -14.10 -17.35 -1.82
CA ALA A 60 -14.63 -18.52 -1.12
C ALA A 60 -13.53 -19.45 -0.56
N GLN A 61 -12.29 -19.31 -1.04
CA GLN A 61 -11.14 -20.00 -0.47
C GLN A 61 -10.74 -19.45 0.91
N TYR A 62 -11.13 -18.24 1.24
CA TYR A 62 -10.74 -17.52 2.46
C TYR A 62 -11.91 -17.27 3.42
N VAL A 63 -13.07 -16.96 2.89
CA VAL A 63 -14.23 -16.52 3.67
C VAL A 63 -15.46 -17.33 3.25
N ASN A 64 -16.26 -17.76 4.24
CA ASN A 64 -17.51 -18.44 3.96
C ASN A 64 -18.39 -17.60 3.02
N PRO A 65 -18.97 -18.16 1.94
CA PRO A 65 -19.77 -17.43 0.96
C PRO A 65 -20.97 -16.66 1.55
N LYS A 66 -21.54 -17.13 2.69
CA LYS A 66 -22.63 -16.39 3.37
C LYS A 66 -22.14 -15.11 4.02
N ASP A 67 -20.90 -15.09 4.53
CA ASP A 67 -20.30 -13.93 5.16
C ASP A 67 -19.70 -12.99 4.13
N ALA A 68 -19.10 -13.52 3.07
CA ALA A 68 -18.57 -12.72 1.96
C ALA A 68 -19.65 -11.81 1.32
N LYS A 69 -20.90 -12.28 1.22
CA LYS A 69 -22.04 -11.47 0.73
C LYS A 69 -22.38 -10.23 1.60
N LYS A 70 -21.84 -10.16 2.81
CA LYS A 70 -22.04 -9.06 3.76
C LYS A 70 -20.85 -8.09 3.77
N MET A 71 -19.90 -8.25 2.86
CA MET A 71 -18.65 -7.50 2.76
C MET A 71 -18.54 -6.83 1.41
N ASP A 72 -18.09 -5.58 1.37
CA ASP A 72 -17.66 -4.93 0.14
C ASP A 72 -16.35 -5.55 -0.36
N ALA A 73 -16.02 -5.36 -1.63
CA ALA A 73 -14.88 -6.00 -2.25
C ALA A 73 -13.52 -5.59 -1.65
N PHE A 74 -13.37 -4.36 -1.12
CA PHE A 74 -12.14 -4.00 -0.42
C PHE A 74 -11.91 -4.88 0.81
N ILE A 75 -12.99 -5.28 1.52
CA ILE A 75 -12.90 -6.23 2.64
C ILE A 75 -12.49 -7.63 2.12
N HIS A 76 -13.01 -8.06 0.96
CA HIS A 76 -12.59 -9.34 0.36
C HIS A 76 -11.08 -9.38 0.12
N TYR A 77 -10.53 -8.33 -0.50
CA TYR A 77 -9.10 -8.24 -0.79
C TYR A 77 -8.28 -8.23 0.50
N GLY A 78 -8.69 -7.41 1.47
CA GLY A 78 -8.01 -7.32 2.75
C GLY A 78 -8.08 -8.60 3.57
N MET A 79 -9.22 -9.30 3.60
CA MET A 79 -9.36 -10.59 4.28
C MET A 79 -8.48 -11.66 3.64
N ALA A 80 -8.48 -11.78 2.31
CA ALA A 80 -7.61 -12.72 1.61
C ALA A 80 -6.13 -12.46 1.95
N ALA A 81 -5.69 -11.22 1.82
CA ALA A 81 -4.31 -10.82 2.13
C ALA A 81 -3.94 -11.05 3.61
N ALA A 82 -4.85 -10.72 4.55
CA ALA A 82 -4.60 -10.89 5.98
C ALA A 82 -4.50 -12.37 6.38
N LEU A 83 -5.33 -13.22 5.80
CA LEU A 83 -5.29 -14.66 6.05
C LEU A 83 -4.03 -15.28 5.48
N MET A 84 -3.61 -14.89 4.25
CA MET A 84 -2.31 -15.29 3.70
C MET A 84 -1.13 -14.85 4.58
N ALA A 85 -1.16 -13.61 5.10
CA ALA A 85 -0.11 -13.11 5.97
C ALA A 85 -0.01 -13.89 7.30
N LEU A 86 -1.15 -14.23 7.89
CA LEU A 86 -1.20 -15.05 9.10
C LEU A 86 -0.68 -16.47 8.84
N ASP A 87 -1.08 -17.10 7.73
CA ASP A 87 -0.59 -18.42 7.34
C ASP A 87 0.93 -18.41 7.09
N ASP A 88 1.43 -17.41 6.38
CA ASP A 88 2.86 -17.21 6.12
C ASP A 88 3.67 -17.01 7.41
N SER A 89 3.10 -16.34 8.41
CA SER A 89 3.73 -16.12 9.71
C SER A 89 3.84 -17.38 10.57
N GLY A 90 3.03 -18.39 10.29
CA GLY A 90 2.88 -19.57 11.14
C GLY A 90 2.42 -19.27 12.57
N LEU A 91 1.79 -18.11 12.80
CA LEU A 91 1.29 -17.74 14.12
C LEU A 91 -0.03 -18.44 14.43
N GLU A 92 -0.05 -19.23 15.48
CA GLU A 92 -1.27 -19.79 16.05
C GLU A 92 -1.86 -18.83 17.10
N ILE A 93 -3.12 -18.44 16.91
CA ILE A 93 -3.85 -17.60 17.86
C ILE A 93 -4.65 -18.48 18.79
N THR A 94 -4.34 -18.37 20.08
CA THR A 94 -4.89 -19.18 21.16
C THR A 94 -5.49 -18.29 22.24
N GLU A 95 -6.22 -18.86 23.20
CA GLU A 95 -6.73 -18.09 24.33
C GLU A 95 -5.59 -17.40 25.14
N ALA A 96 -4.40 -18.01 25.16
CA ALA A 96 -3.27 -17.50 25.93
C ALA A 96 -2.64 -16.24 25.31
N ASN A 97 -2.70 -16.06 23.97
CA ASN A 97 -2.07 -14.93 23.29
C ASN A 97 -3.08 -13.97 22.62
N ALA A 98 -4.36 -14.33 22.53
CA ALA A 98 -5.37 -13.58 21.80
C ALA A 98 -5.43 -12.08 22.18
N GLU A 99 -5.29 -11.75 23.47
CA GLU A 99 -5.32 -10.37 23.98
C GLU A 99 -4.06 -9.57 23.60
N ARG A 100 -3.02 -10.26 23.13
CA ARG A 100 -1.74 -9.65 22.70
C ARG A 100 -1.60 -9.58 21.18
N VAL A 101 -2.61 -10.03 20.42
CA VAL A 101 -2.64 -10.02 18.95
C VAL A 101 -3.72 -9.06 18.47
N GLY A 102 -3.32 -7.99 17.81
CA GLY A 102 -4.22 -6.95 17.30
C GLY A 102 -4.19 -6.80 15.78
N ALA A 103 -5.00 -5.85 15.25
CA ALA A 103 -5.04 -5.54 13.83
C ALA A 103 -5.27 -4.04 13.57
N ILE A 104 -4.45 -3.45 12.68
CA ILE A 104 -4.66 -2.09 12.14
C ILE A 104 -4.61 -2.20 10.62
N ILE A 105 -5.78 -2.29 10.00
CA ILE A 105 -5.89 -2.40 8.54
C ILE A 105 -6.81 -1.29 8.04
N GLY A 106 -6.28 -0.42 7.18
CA GLY A 106 -7.00 0.74 6.68
C GLY A 106 -7.47 0.60 5.23
N SER A 107 -8.21 1.61 4.79
CA SER A 107 -8.59 1.84 3.39
C SER A 107 -8.70 3.35 3.18
N GLY A 108 -8.39 3.84 1.99
CA GLY A 108 -8.47 5.28 1.70
C GLY A 108 -9.91 5.75 1.53
N ILE A 109 -10.75 4.95 0.87
CA ILE A 109 -12.15 5.28 0.57
C ILE A 109 -13.12 4.29 1.23
N GLY A 110 -12.73 3.03 1.35
CA GLY A 110 -13.58 1.96 1.91
C GLY A 110 -14.59 1.43 0.91
N GLY A 111 -15.78 1.09 1.38
CA GLY A 111 -16.82 0.41 0.62
C GLY A 111 -17.59 1.29 -0.38
N ILE A 112 -16.89 2.04 -1.23
CA ILE A 112 -17.51 2.97 -2.18
C ILE A 112 -18.44 2.26 -3.16
N LEU A 113 -18.09 1.06 -3.62
CA LEU A 113 -18.94 0.27 -4.52
C LEU A 113 -20.25 -0.11 -3.85
N GLY A 114 -20.20 -0.54 -2.59
CA GLY A 114 -21.40 -0.83 -1.80
C GLY A 114 -22.27 0.40 -1.58
N ILE A 115 -21.66 1.57 -1.36
CA ILE A 115 -22.39 2.84 -1.23
C ILE A 115 -23.13 3.17 -2.53
N GLU A 116 -22.47 3.06 -3.68
CA GLU A 116 -23.08 3.27 -5.00
C GLU A 116 -24.30 2.36 -5.19
N GLN A 117 -24.12 1.05 -5.05
CA GLN A 117 -25.16 0.04 -5.24
C GLN A 117 -26.36 0.22 -4.30
N GLN A 118 -26.14 0.62 -3.05
CA GLN A 118 -27.25 0.85 -2.11
C GLN A 118 -27.94 2.19 -2.38
N THR A 119 -27.24 3.18 -2.90
CA THR A 119 -27.81 4.45 -3.35
C THR A 119 -28.73 4.24 -4.55
N GLU A 120 -28.34 3.45 -5.53
CA GLU A 120 -29.19 3.05 -6.66
C GLU A 120 -30.49 2.39 -6.18
N LYS A 121 -30.38 1.36 -5.30
CA LYS A 121 -31.55 0.69 -4.71
C LYS A 121 -32.47 1.64 -3.95
N PHE A 122 -31.89 2.62 -3.23
CA PHE A 122 -32.67 3.63 -2.54
C PHE A 122 -33.46 4.53 -3.52
N ILE A 123 -32.82 4.95 -4.61
CA ILE A 123 -33.47 5.79 -5.64
C ILE A 123 -34.60 5.00 -6.34
N GLU A 124 -34.38 3.72 -6.66
CA GLU A 124 -35.34 2.86 -7.35
C GLU A 124 -36.58 2.51 -6.50
N GLY A 125 -36.41 2.31 -5.19
CA GLY A 125 -37.49 1.73 -4.38
C GLY A 125 -37.55 2.19 -2.91
N GLY A 126 -36.82 3.26 -2.56
CA GLY A 126 -36.87 3.86 -1.22
C GLY A 126 -36.18 3.06 -0.14
N PRO A 127 -36.32 3.45 1.14
CA PRO A 127 -35.51 2.92 2.25
C PRO A 127 -35.69 1.42 2.51
N ARG A 128 -36.80 0.84 2.08
CA ARG A 128 -37.08 -0.60 2.25
C ARG A 128 -36.22 -1.51 1.35
N LYS A 129 -35.56 -0.94 0.34
CA LYS A 129 -34.68 -1.66 -0.57
C LYS A 129 -33.23 -1.73 -0.07
N ILE A 130 -32.85 -0.91 0.91
CA ILE A 130 -31.51 -0.90 1.48
C ILE A 130 -31.25 -2.19 2.25
N SER A 131 -30.08 -2.80 2.02
CA SER A 131 -29.65 -3.99 2.75
C SER A 131 -29.45 -3.72 4.24
N PRO A 132 -29.86 -4.58 5.16
CA PRO A 132 -29.52 -4.45 6.58
C PRO A 132 -28.01 -4.57 6.84
N PHE A 133 -27.25 -5.11 5.89
CA PHE A 133 -25.79 -5.22 5.96
C PHE A 133 -25.07 -4.03 5.31
N TYR A 134 -25.77 -3.02 4.80
CA TYR A 134 -25.16 -1.88 4.10
C TYR A 134 -24.05 -1.23 4.92
N ILE A 135 -24.37 -0.75 6.10
CA ILE A 135 -23.37 -0.06 6.94
C ILE A 135 -22.21 -0.99 7.31
N PRO A 136 -22.43 -2.21 7.87
CA PRO A 136 -21.33 -3.12 8.19
C PRO A 136 -20.49 -3.54 6.98
N SER A 137 -21.04 -3.54 5.77
CA SER A 137 -20.28 -3.93 4.57
C SER A 137 -19.36 -2.83 4.06
N THR A 138 -19.62 -1.54 4.40
CA THR A 138 -18.94 -0.40 3.77
C THR A 138 -17.97 0.35 4.67
N ILE A 139 -18.17 0.32 6.00
CA ILE A 139 -17.29 1.05 6.92
C ILE A 139 -15.92 0.35 7.07
N ILE A 140 -14.87 1.15 7.08
CA ILE A 140 -13.49 0.68 6.94
C ILE A 140 -13.05 -0.24 8.07
N ASN A 141 -13.44 0.06 9.32
CA ASN A 141 -13.06 -0.74 10.49
C ASN A 141 -13.67 -2.15 10.51
N MET A 142 -14.59 -2.47 9.60
CA MET A 142 -15.10 -3.84 9.49
C MET A 142 -14.09 -4.81 8.89
N LEU A 143 -13.09 -4.33 8.17
CA LEU A 143 -12.02 -5.21 7.70
C LEU A 143 -11.22 -5.82 8.88
N PRO A 144 -10.56 -5.05 9.77
CA PRO A 144 -9.95 -5.64 10.96
C PRO A 144 -10.98 -6.27 11.91
N GLY A 145 -12.23 -5.78 11.93
CA GLY A 145 -13.32 -6.37 12.70
C GLY A 145 -13.68 -7.80 12.27
N HIS A 146 -13.84 -8.05 10.97
CA HIS A 146 -14.07 -9.40 10.44
C HIS A 146 -12.89 -10.33 10.70
N LEU A 147 -11.66 -9.85 10.53
CA LEU A 147 -10.46 -10.63 10.84
C LEU A 147 -10.42 -11.02 12.33
N SER A 148 -10.69 -10.05 13.20
CA SER A 148 -10.75 -10.24 14.65
C SER A 148 -11.77 -11.32 15.04
N ILE A 149 -13.00 -11.23 14.52
CA ILE A 149 -14.07 -12.20 14.77
C ILE A 149 -13.66 -13.59 14.25
N MET A 150 -13.10 -13.67 13.06
CA MET A 150 -12.76 -14.94 12.41
C MET A 150 -11.60 -15.67 13.08
N LYS A 151 -10.56 -14.92 13.51
CA LYS A 151 -9.32 -15.48 14.07
C LYS A 151 -9.20 -15.35 15.58
N GLY A 152 -10.14 -14.68 16.25
CA GLY A 152 -10.12 -14.51 17.70
C GLY A 152 -9.10 -13.49 18.19
N LEU A 153 -8.78 -12.44 17.39
CA LEU A 153 -7.87 -11.37 17.82
C LEU A 153 -8.57 -10.50 18.87
N LYS A 154 -8.01 -10.37 20.06
CA LYS A 154 -8.58 -9.58 21.16
C LYS A 154 -7.71 -8.38 21.57
N GLY A 155 -6.56 -8.19 20.92
CA GLY A 155 -5.69 -7.05 21.11
C GLY A 155 -6.25 -5.77 20.44
N PRO A 156 -5.47 -4.68 20.38
CA PRO A 156 -5.91 -3.42 19.79
C PRO A 156 -6.40 -3.60 18.35
N GLY A 157 -7.61 -3.08 18.02
CA GLY A 157 -8.22 -3.25 16.70
C GLY A 157 -8.90 -1.97 16.22
N PHE A 158 -8.40 -1.37 15.13
CA PHE A 158 -8.98 -0.19 14.48
C PHE A 158 -8.47 -0.01 13.05
N SER A 159 -8.93 1.02 12.36
CA SER A 159 -8.47 1.39 11.01
C SER A 159 -7.95 2.82 10.99
N ALA A 160 -6.82 3.04 10.30
CA ALA A 160 -6.40 4.38 9.90
C ALA A 160 -7.01 4.74 8.54
N VAL A 161 -7.21 6.04 8.32
CA VAL A 161 -7.64 6.61 7.03
C VAL A 161 -6.83 7.87 6.78
N SER A 162 -5.92 7.81 5.82
CA SER A 162 -5.05 8.93 5.43
C SER A 162 -4.73 8.89 3.93
N ALA A 163 -5.80 8.70 3.14
CA ALA A 163 -5.73 8.60 1.68
C ALA A 163 -4.64 7.61 1.23
N CYS A 164 -3.74 8.03 0.32
CA CYS A 164 -2.71 7.15 -0.23
C CYS A 164 -1.61 6.73 0.78
N ALA A 165 -1.49 7.39 1.95
CA ALA A 165 -0.55 7.04 3.01
C ALA A 165 -1.14 6.06 4.05
N THR A 166 -2.38 5.61 3.87
CA THR A 166 -3.13 4.81 4.85
C THR A 166 -2.37 3.57 5.32
N SER A 167 -1.84 2.77 4.41
CA SER A 167 -1.11 1.56 4.79
C SER A 167 0.20 1.86 5.52
N ASN A 168 0.95 2.90 5.08
CA ASN A 168 2.18 3.30 5.78
C ASN A 168 1.88 3.72 7.23
N HIS A 169 0.79 4.48 7.43
CA HIS A 169 0.35 4.87 8.78
C HIS A 169 -0.16 3.66 9.58
N SER A 170 -0.94 2.77 8.98
CA SER A 170 -1.42 1.55 9.65
C SER A 170 -0.26 0.68 10.14
N ILE A 171 0.75 0.44 9.28
CA ILE A 171 1.95 -0.33 9.61
C ILE A 171 2.79 0.40 10.68
N GLY A 172 3.00 1.71 10.53
CA GLY A 172 3.75 2.51 11.49
C GLY A 172 3.07 2.59 12.87
N MET A 173 1.75 2.76 12.93
CA MET A 173 1.00 2.74 14.18
C MET A 173 1.01 1.36 14.84
N ALA A 174 0.90 0.29 14.06
CA ALA A 174 1.02 -1.08 14.56
C ALA A 174 2.41 -1.35 15.16
N MET A 175 3.48 -0.86 14.51
CA MET A 175 4.84 -0.86 15.06
C MET A 175 4.88 -0.17 16.44
N ARG A 176 4.28 1.03 16.56
CA ARG A 176 4.23 1.76 17.86
C ARG A 176 3.50 0.95 18.94
N MET A 177 2.36 0.32 18.63
CA MET A 177 1.64 -0.52 19.60
C MET A 177 2.52 -1.64 20.16
N ILE A 178 3.32 -2.27 19.30
CA ILE A 178 4.28 -3.30 19.75
C ILE A 178 5.40 -2.66 20.58
N GLN A 179 5.97 -1.55 20.13
CA GLN A 179 7.07 -0.86 20.83
C GLN A 179 6.67 -0.38 22.23
N TYR A 180 5.44 0.12 22.39
CA TYR A 180 4.90 0.56 23.69
C TYR A 180 4.41 -0.60 24.57
N GLY A 181 4.30 -1.81 24.03
CA GLY A 181 3.90 -2.99 24.78
C GLY A 181 2.40 -3.20 24.87
N ASP A 182 1.60 -2.52 24.03
CA ASP A 182 0.14 -2.73 23.97
C ASP A 182 -0.20 -4.07 23.30
N ALA A 183 0.65 -4.54 22.38
CA ALA A 183 0.54 -5.82 21.70
C ALA A 183 1.92 -6.49 21.56
N ASP A 184 1.93 -7.78 21.29
CA ASP A 184 3.13 -8.52 20.88
C ASP A 184 3.12 -8.82 19.38
N VAL A 185 1.94 -8.90 18.79
CA VAL A 185 1.74 -9.10 17.35
C VAL A 185 0.66 -8.17 16.82
N MET A 186 0.89 -7.59 15.65
CA MET A 186 -0.09 -6.77 14.94
C MET A 186 -0.19 -7.17 13.47
N VAL A 187 -1.41 -7.41 13.00
CA VAL A 187 -1.70 -7.55 11.57
C VAL A 187 -1.97 -6.17 11.00
N ALA A 188 -1.16 -5.70 10.06
CA ALA A 188 -1.19 -4.30 9.64
C ALA A 188 -1.01 -4.11 8.13
N GLY A 189 -1.67 -3.09 7.59
CA GLY A 189 -1.59 -2.72 6.17
C GLY A 189 -2.83 -2.02 5.68
N GLY A 190 -3.23 -2.31 4.44
CA GLY A 190 -4.44 -1.73 3.87
C GLY A 190 -4.99 -2.51 2.68
N ALA A 191 -6.24 -2.23 2.38
CA ALA A 191 -6.97 -2.78 1.25
C ALA A 191 -7.82 -1.71 0.58
N GLU A 192 -7.94 -1.78 -0.74
CA GLU A 192 -8.72 -0.80 -1.51
C GLU A 192 -9.34 -1.44 -2.75
N ARG A 193 -10.57 -1.07 -3.05
CA ARG A 193 -11.18 -1.20 -4.35
C ARG A 193 -11.67 0.17 -4.81
N GLY A 194 -10.77 0.92 -5.45
CA GLY A 194 -11.07 2.24 -5.98
C GLY A 194 -11.73 2.22 -7.36
N SER A 195 -11.74 1.09 -8.06
CA SER A 195 -12.30 0.93 -9.41
C SER A 195 -13.83 0.84 -9.39
N SER A 196 -14.50 1.94 -9.06
CA SER A 196 -15.95 2.07 -9.15
C SER A 196 -16.35 3.25 -10.03
N PRO A 197 -17.58 3.28 -10.60
CA PRO A 197 -18.03 4.38 -11.46
C PRO A 197 -17.85 5.76 -10.82
N THR A 198 -18.32 5.97 -9.59
CA THR A 198 -18.28 7.30 -8.96
C THR A 198 -16.85 7.68 -8.52
N SER A 199 -16.05 6.72 -8.06
CA SER A 199 -14.65 6.97 -7.71
C SER A 199 -13.82 7.35 -8.94
N MET A 200 -13.88 6.56 -10.01
CA MET A 200 -13.20 6.90 -11.27
C MET A 200 -13.73 8.22 -11.85
N GLY A 201 -15.04 8.45 -11.83
CA GLY A 201 -15.64 9.70 -12.25
C GLY A 201 -15.11 10.91 -11.49
N GLY A 202 -14.95 10.78 -10.16
CA GLY A 202 -14.39 11.82 -9.31
C GLY A 202 -12.93 12.14 -9.66
N PHE A 203 -12.08 11.12 -9.83
CA PHE A 203 -10.68 11.33 -10.24
C PHE A 203 -10.55 11.85 -11.69
N CYS A 204 -11.41 11.42 -12.61
CA CYS A 204 -11.50 12.00 -13.96
C CYS A 204 -11.88 13.49 -13.93
N ALA A 205 -12.86 13.87 -13.10
CA ALA A 205 -13.27 15.26 -12.94
C ALA A 205 -12.14 16.16 -12.40
N MET A 206 -11.27 15.60 -11.55
CA MET A 206 -10.05 16.26 -11.07
C MET A 206 -8.92 16.33 -12.11
N LYS A 207 -9.05 15.64 -13.25
CA LYS A 207 -8.00 15.48 -14.27
C LYS A 207 -6.69 14.91 -13.68
N ALA A 208 -6.81 14.01 -12.71
CA ALA A 208 -5.68 13.45 -11.99
C ALA A 208 -5.19 12.12 -12.61
N MET A 209 -6.02 11.47 -13.44
CA MET A 209 -5.73 10.17 -14.04
C MET A 209 -5.19 10.31 -15.47
N SER A 210 -4.34 9.36 -15.85
CA SER A 210 -3.87 9.21 -17.23
C SER A 210 -5.04 8.92 -18.18
N THR A 211 -5.00 9.53 -19.35
CA THR A 211 -5.96 9.31 -20.45
C THR A 211 -5.38 8.47 -21.59
N ARG A 212 -4.25 7.82 -21.38
CA ARG A 212 -3.58 6.94 -22.38
C ARG A 212 -4.32 5.61 -22.54
N ASN A 213 -5.58 5.70 -22.98
CA ASN A 213 -6.48 4.56 -23.11
C ASN A 213 -6.07 3.58 -24.23
N ASP A 214 -5.34 4.06 -25.24
CA ASP A 214 -4.95 3.25 -26.41
C ASP A 214 -3.74 2.35 -26.12
N ASP A 215 -3.02 2.60 -25.02
CA ASP A 215 -1.88 1.79 -24.60
C ASP A 215 -1.86 1.69 -23.06
N PRO A 216 -2.77 0.89 -22.46
CA PRO A 216 -2.94 0.80 -21.01
C PRO A 216 -1.67 0.42 -20.26
N THR A 217 -0.89 -0.51 -20.83
CA THR A 217 0.32 -1.04 -20.20
C THR A 217 1.44 -0.01 -20.09
N ARG A 218 1.37 1.07 -20.88
CA ARG A 218 2.34 2.17 -20.89
C ARG A 218 1.83 3.48 -20.29
N ALA A 219 0.65 3.45 -19.67
CA ALA A 219 0.00 4.64 -19.11
C ALA A 219 0.67 5.12 -17.81
N SER A 220 0.92 4.21 -16.87
CA SER A 220 1.66 4.55 -15.65
C SER A 220 3.17 4.57 -15.94
N ARG A 221 3.76 5.76 -15.87
CA ARG A 221 5.15 6.02 -16.27
C ARG A 221 5.83 7.06 -15.36
N PRO A 222 6.05 6.71 -14.08
CA PRO A 222 6.65 7.64 -13.12
C PRO A 222 7.96 8.24 -13.63
N TRP A 223 8.12 9.55 -13.40
CA TRP A 223 9.25 10.40 -13.81
C TRP A 223 9.49 10.54 -15.32
N ASP A 224 8.76 9.84 -16.17
CA ASP A 224 8.87 10.01 -17.61
C ASP A 224 8.32 11.39 -18.06
N ALA A 225 8.94 11.98 -19.08
CA ALA A 225 8.51 13.28 -19.64
C ALA A 225 7.08 13.22 -20.21
N GLY A 226 6.64 12.07 -20.69
CA GLY A 226 5.30 11.85 -21.26
C GLY A 226 4.24 11.42 -20.26
N ARG A 227 4.49 11.51 -18.93
CA ARG A 227 3.49 11.17 -17.92
C ARG A 227 2.37 12.20 -17.89
N ASP A 228 1.14 11.72 -17.73
CA ASP A 228 -0.07 12.56 -17.81
C ASP A 228 -1.05 12.35 -16.65
N GLY A 229 -0.70 11.58 -15.63
CA GLY A 229 -1.54 11.28 -14.47
C GLY A 229 -1.35 9.86 -13.97
N PHE A 230 -1.93 9.54 -12.82
CA PHE A 230 -1.86 8.20 -12.29
C PHE A 230 -2.87 7.25 -12.95
N VAL A 231 -2.63 5.95 -12.85
CA VAL A 231 -3.62 4.92 -13.17
C VAL A 231 -4.08 4.30 -11.86
N LEU A 232 -5.40 4.18 -11.67
CA LEU A 232 -5.97 3.56 -10.49
C LEU A 232 -5.66 2.06 -10.44
N GLY A 233 -5.47 1.51 -9.24
CA GLY A 233 -5.30 0.07 -9.02
C GLY A 233 -6.08 -0.40 -7.79
N ASP A 234 -6.43 -1.68 -7.77
CA ASP A 234 -7.13 -2.35 -6.66
C ASP A 234 -6.21 -3.36 -5.98
N GLY A 235 -6.47 -3.69 -4.71
CA GLY A 235 -5.77 -4.76 -4.04
C GLY A 235 -5.65 -4.60 -2.53
N ALA A 236 -4.74 -5.37 -1.94
CA ALA A 236 -4.41 -5.33 -0.52
C ALA A 236 -2.97 -5.77 -0.28
N GLY A 237 -2.33 -5.18 0.73
CA GLY A 237 -1.02 -5.61 1.22
C GLY A 237 -1.01 -5.59 2.75
N ILE A 238 -0.73 -6.74 3.35
CA ILE A 238 -0.82 -6.97 4.79
C ILE A 238 0.46 -7.61 5.30
N LEU A 239 0.97 -7.09 6.40
CA LEU A 239 2.11 -7.61 7.15
C LEU A 239 1.65 -8.16 8.50
N VAL A 240 2.30 -9.20 8.98
CA VAL A 240 2.32 -9.59 10.39
C VAL A 240 3.58 -9.00 11.00
N LEU A 241 3.40 -8.05 11.90
CA LEU A 241 4.45 -7.42 12.69
C LEU A 241 4.50 -8.09 14.05
N GLU A 242 5.70 -8.38 14.54
CA GLU A 242 5.89 -9.12 15.78
C GLU A 242 7.05 -8.55 16.59
N GLU A 243 6.93 -8.59 17.90
CA GLU A 243 8.04 -8.28 18.79
C GLU A 243 9.18 -9.29 18.59
N TYR A 244 10.41 -8.80 18.49
CA TYR A 244 11.56 -9.60 18.07
C TYR A 244 11.85 -10.82 18.96
N GLU A 245 11.84 -10.65 20.28
CA GLU A 245 12.12 -11.77 21.19
C GLU A 245 10.94 -12.76 21.23
N HIS A 246 9.70 -12.29 21.06
CA HIS A 246 8.52 -13.14 20.88
C HIS A 246 8.65 -13.99 19.61
N ALA A 247 9.01 -13.38 18.47
CA ALA A 247 9.22 -14.08 17.21
C ALA A 247 10.30 -15.16 17.33
N LYS A 248 11.43 -14.82 17.94
CA LYS A 248 12.54 -15.78 18.19
C LYS A 248 12.11 -16.92 19.09
N ALA A 249 11.41 -16.63 20.16
CA ALA A 249 11.00 -17.64 21.15
C ALA A 249 10.10 -18.74 20.53
N ARG A 250 9.28 -18.38 19.55
CA ARG A 250 8.45 -19.36 18.81
C ARG A 250 9.09 -19.94 17.55
N GLY A 251 10.33 -19.54 17.24
CA GLY A 251 11.06 -20.01 16.04
C GLY A 251 10.47 -19.49 14.72
N ALA A 252 9.89 -18.29 14.74
CA ALA A 252 9.30 -17.67 13.55
C ALA A 252 10.37 -17.40 12.47
N ARG A 253 9.97 -17.51 11.19
CA ARG A 253 10.71 -16.87 10.11
C ARG A 253 10.66 -15.37 10.31
N ILE A 254 11.80 -14.70 10.18
CA ILE A 254 11.90 -13.25 10.22
C ILE A 254 12.40 -12.78 8.86
N TYR A 255 11.61 -11.96 8.17
CA TYR A 255 11.97 -11.39 6.87
C TYR A 255 12.94 -10.22 7.01
N CYS A 256 12.62 -9.30 7.89
CA CYS A 256 13.42 -8.11 8.17
C CYS A 256 12.95 -7.45 9.48
N GLU A 257 13.67 -6.43 9.92
CA GLU A 257 13.23 -5.50 10.96
C GLU A 257 12.50 -4.32 10.33
N LEU A 258 11.32 -3.98 10.83
CA LEU A 258 10.69 -2.67 10.64
C LEU A 258 11.33 -1.73 11.67
N ALA A 259 12.37 -1.02 11.23
CA ALA A 259 13.27 -0.29 12.11
C ALA A 259 12.80 1.13 12.42
N GLY A 260 12.03 1.75 11.50
CA GLY A 260 11.59 3.13 11.70
C GLY A 260 10.33 3.51 10.95
N PHE A 261 9.62 4.47 11.52
CA PHE A 261 8.43 5.09 10.95
C PHE A 261 8.48 6.60 11.12
N GLY A 262 8.23 7.31 10.03
CA GLY A 262 8.03 8.76 10.01
C GLY A 262 6.64 9.12 9.53
N ALA A 263 6.07 10.18 10.10
CA ALA A 263 4.81 10.77 9.67
C ALA A 263 4.92 12.29 9.70
N SER A 264 4.34 12.95 8.70
CA SER A 264 4.29 14.43 8.64
C SER A 264 3.06 14.90 7.88
N SER A 265 2.75 16.18 7.98
CA SER A 265 1.74 16.86 7.17
C SER A 265 2.36 18.04 6.44
N ASP A 266 1.97 18.25 5.17
CA ASP A 266 2.48 19.36 4.35
C ASP A 266 1.94 20.72 4.81
N ALA A 267 0.72 20.75 5.33
CA ALA A 267 -0.01 21.98 5.69
C ALA A 267 -0.05 23.01 4.54
N PHE A 268 -0.24 22.53 3.30
CA PHE A 268 -0.12 23.34 2.09
C PHE A 268 -1.41 23.38 1.27
N HIS A 269 -1.85 22.24 0.70
CA HIS A 269 -3.01 22.16 -0.19
C HIS A 269 -3.71 20.81 -0.06
N MET A 270 -5.02 20.75 -0.39
CA MET A 270 -5.80 19.49 -0.24
C MET A 270 -5.33 18.35 -1.15
N THR A 271 -4.78 18.65 -2.33
CA THR A 271 -4.40 17.63 -3.32
C THR A 271 -3.02 17.83 -3.95
N ALA A 272 -2.50 19.07 -3.98
CA ALA A 272 -1.18 19.35 -4.53
C ALA A 272 -0.08 19.13 -3.47
N PRO A 273 1.06 18.53 -3.84
CA PRO A 273 2.22 18.44 -2.96
C PRO A 273 2.82 19.83 -2.71
N SER A 274 3.54 19.99 -1.60
CA SER A 274 4.34 21.20 -1.37
C SER A 274 5.41 21.36 -2.46
N GLU A 275 5.60 22.59 -2.97
CA GLU A 275 6.43 22.87 -4.15
C GLU A 275 7.86 22.32 -4.07
N ASN A 276 8.45 22.27 -2.88
CA ASN A 276 9.83 21.83 -2.64
C ASN A 276 9.94 20.45 -2.00
N GLY A 277 8.85 19.68 -1.91
CA GLY A 277 8.85 18.37 -1.25
C GLY A 277 9.25 18.42 0.23
N GLU A 278 9.00 19.54 0.93
CA GLU A 278 9.46 19.74 2.32
C GLU A 278 8.79 18.76 3.30
N GLY A 279 7.49 18.58 3.21
CA GLY A 279 6.75 17.65 4.08
C GLY A 279 7.22 16.22 3.95
N PRO A 280 7.26 15.64 2.72
CA PRO A 280 7.84 14.32 2.48
C PRO A 280 9.30 14.18 2.92
N ALA A 281 10.14 15.19 2.71
CA ALA A 281 11.53 15.16 3.18
C ALA A 281 11.63 15.09 4.72
N ARG A 282 10.80 15.86 5.41
CA ARG A 282 10.71 15.83 6.87
C ARG A 282 10.19 14.48 7.38
N CYS A 283 9.26 13.86 6.66
CA CYS A 283 8.76 12.52 6.95
C CYS A 283 9.88 11.48 6.86
N MET A 284 10.66 11.46 5.78
CA MET A 284 11.83 10.59 5.61
C MET A 284 12.86 10.82 6.72
N ALA A 285 13.22 12.08 7.00
CA ALA A 285 14.17 12.40 8.07
C ALA A 285 13.71 11.95 9.46
N MET A 286 12.39 11.98 9.73
CA MET A 286 11.82 11.42 10.96
C MET A 286 11.97 9.88 11.00
N ALA A 287 11.69 9.20 9.89
CA ALA A 287 11.83 7.75 9.79
C ALA A 287 13.29 7.30 9.99
N PHE A 288 14.25 8.02 9.41
CA PHE A 288 15.68 7.72 9.56
C PHE A 288 16.14 7.88 11.02
N ARG A 289 15.74 8.96 11.69
CA ARG A 289 16.02 9.16 13.12
C ARG A 289 15.41 8.06 13.98
N ASP A 290 14.19 7.67 13.68
CA ASP A 290 13.49 6.61 14.42
C ASP A 290 14.18 5.24 14.24
N ALA A 291 14.68 4.96 13.02
CA ALA A 291 15.43 3.75 12.69
C ALA A 291 16.88 3.76 13.20
N GLY A 292 17.38 4.91 13.67
CA GLY A 292 18.77 5.08 14.07
C GLY A 292 19.75 4.85 12.90
N ILE A 293 19.41 5.37 11.70
CA ILE A 293 20.23 5.26 10.50
C ILE A 293 20.65 6.65 10.00
N ASP A 294 21.76 6.69 9.27
CA ASP A 294 22.14 7.83 8.48
C ASP A 294 21.54 7.73 7.05
N ALA A 295 21.41 8.88 6.39
CA ALA A 295 20.93 8.94 5.01
C ALA A 295 21.77 8.07 4.05
N THR A 296 23.06 7.91 4.35
CA THR A 296 24.04 7.12 3.58
C THR A 296 23.85 5.61 3.68
N ASP A 297 23.03 5.14 4.63
CA ASP A 297 22.71 3.72 4.77
C ASP A 297 21.64 3.25 3.78
N VAL A 298 20.85 4.19 3.22
CA VAL A 298 19.72 3.88 2.34
C VAL A 298 20.20 3.41 0.97
N GLY A 299 20.08 2.11 0.70
CA GLY A 299 20.45 1.52 -0.57
C GLY A 299 19.32 1.50 -1.61
N TYR A 300 18.07 1.38 -1.15
CA TYR A 300 16.88 1.33 -2.00
C TYR A 300 15.72 2.13 -1.42
N LEU A 301 14.96 2.79 -2.29
CA LEU A 301 13.75 3.52 -1.94
C LEU A 301 12.62 3.16 -2.91
N ASN A 302 11.57 2.51 -2.39
CA ASN A 302 10.31 2.33 -3.11
C ASN A 302 9.49 3.60 -2.94
N ALA A 303 9.37 4.35 -4.00
CA ALA A 303 8.81 5.70 -3.99
C ALA A 303 7.28 5.69 -4.07
N HIS A 304 6.69 6.79 -3.65
CA HIS A 304 5.28 7.05 -3.93
C HIS A 304 5.01 7.14 -5.43
N GLY A 305 5.82 7.86 -6.21
CA GLY A 305 5.95 7.85 -7.67
C GLY A 305 4.67 7.50 -8.44
N THR A 306 3.69 8.41 -8.48
CA THR A 306 2.34 8.12 -9.01
C THR A 306 2.18 8.32 -10.51
N SER A 307 3.23 8.74 -11.23
CA SER A 307 3.14 9.14 -12.65
C SER A 307 2.38 10.46 -12.86
N THR A 308 2.38 11.33 -11.85
CA THR A 308 1.81 12.68 -11.97
C THR A 308 2.91 13.73 -12.18
N PRO A 309 2.70 14.74 -13.03
CA PRO A 309 3.72 15.73 -13.33
C PRO A 309 4.30 16.42 -12.09
N LEU A 310 3.45 16.88 -11.18
CA LEU A 310 3.88 17.59 -9.97
C LEU A 310 4.35 16.65 -8.86
N GLY A 311 3.67 15.51 -8.66
CA GLY A 311 3.97 14.59 -7.58
C GLY A 311 5.35 13.97 -7.69
N ASP A 312 5.71 13.47 -8.85
CA ASP A 312 6.99 12.79 -9.09
C ASP A 312 8.18 13.76 -8.98
N LEU A 313 8.01 15.00 -9.45
CA LEU A 313 9.03 16.02 -9.29
C LEU A 313 9.21 16.44 -7.82
N ALA A 314 8.10 16.67 -7.11
CA ALA A 314 8.14 17.01 -5.69
C ALA A 314 8.81 15.90 -4.85
N GLU A 315 8.54 14.63 -5.16
CA GLU A 315 9.21 13.51 -4.50
C GLU A 315 10.69 13.43 -4.83
N THR A 316 11.10 13.67 -6.07
CA THR A 316 12.51 13.78 -6.44
C THR A 316 13.23 14.84 -5.59
N LEU A 317 12.64 16.02 -5.44
CA LEU A 317 13.19 17.10 -4.60
C LEU A 317 13.22 16.69 -3.11
N ALA A 318 12.18 16.00 -2.63
CA ALA A 318 12.13 15.51 -1.27
C ALA A 318 13.23 14.47 -0.97
N ILE A 319 13.46 13.53 -1.89
CA ILE A 319 14.53 12.52 -1.79
C ILE A 319 15.90 13.21 -1.74
N LYS A 320 16.17 14.15 -2.65
CA LYS A 320 17.43 14.94 -2.64
C LYS A 320 17.61 15.68 -1.34
N ARG A 321 16.53 16.26 -0.79
CA ARG A 321 16.57 17.00 0.47
C ARG A 321 16.84 16.10 1.66
N ALA A 322 16.26 14.89 1.68
CA ALA A 322 16.40 13.92 2.78
C ALA A 322 17.75 13.19 2.76
N LEU A 323 18.25 12.84 1.57
CA LEU A 323 19.47 12.04 1.39
C LEU A 323 20.71 12.86 1.03
N GLY A 324 20.57 14.17 0.69
CA GLY A 324 21.69 14.98 0.22
C GLY A 324 22.32 14.39 -1.04
N ASP A 325 23.66 14.46 -1.14
CA ASP A 325 24.41 13.89 -2.27
C ASP A 325 24.27 12.36 -2.41
N HIS A 326 23.83 11.67 -1.34
CA HIS A 326 23.60 10.22 -1.39
C HIS A 326 22.37 9.86 -2.23
N ALA A 327 21.46 10.78 -2.47
CA ALA A 327 20.29 10.58 -3.35
C ALA A 327 20.69 10.06 -4.75
N TYR A 328 21.85 10.48 -5.28
CA TYR A 328 22.37 10.03 -6.57
C TYR A 328 23.03 8.64 -6.55
N LYS A 329 23.15 8.03 -5.36
CA LYS A 329 23.68 6.67 -5.16
C LYS A 329 22.61 5.69 -4.74
N THR A 330 21.47 6.19 -4.30
CA THR A 330 20.31 5.38 -3.88
C THR A 330 19.52 4.96 -5.10
N MET A 331 19.22 3.68 -5.22
CA MET A 331 18.28 3.16 -6.23
C MET A 331 16.86 3.52 -5.81
N VAL A 332 16.12 4.19 -6.70
CA VAL A 332 14.74 4.58 -6.49
C VAL A 332 13.86 3.87 -7.51
N SER A 333 12.73 3.31 -7.13
CA SER A 333 11.77 2.84 -8.14
C SER A 333 10.33 3.02 -7.70
N SER A 334 9.41 3.08 -8.67
CA SER A 334 7.98 3.06 -8.42
C SER A 334 7.35 1.82 -9.04
N THR A 335 6.91 0.91 -8.18
CA THR A 335 6.15 -0.28 -8.58
C THR A 335 4.74 0.05 -9.07
N LYS A 336 4.27 1.28 -8.85
CA LYS A 336 3.02 1.79 -9.45
C LYS A 336 3.07 1.88 -10.98
N SER A 337 4.25 1.87 -11.58
CA SER A 337 4.41 1.71 -13.03
C SER A 337 3.78 0.41 -13.55
N MET A 338 3.69 -0.62 -12.70
CA MET A 338 3.19 -1.96 -13.03
C MET A 338 1.81 -2.25 -12.42
N THR A 339 1.58 -1.83 -11.18
CA THR A 339 0.32 -2.12 -10.46
C THR A 339 -0.74 -1.05 -10.63
N GLY A 340 -0.38 0.17 -11.07
CA GLY A 340 -1.19 1.34 -10.83
C GLY A 340 -1.13 1.78 -9.36
N HIS A 341 -1.93 2.77 -9.00
CA HIS A 341 -1.99 3.34 -7.67
C HIS A 341 -3.16 2.76 -6.87
N LEU A 342 -2.86 1.92 -5.88
CA LEU A 342 -3.85 1.21 -5.06
C LEU A 342 -4.40 2.08 -3.91
N LEU A 343 -4.26 3.40 -3.97
CA LEU A 343 -4.74 4.34 -2.94
C LEU A 343 -4.32 3.91 -1.52
N GLY A 344 -5.29 3.64 -0.64
CA GLY A 344 -5.03 3.25 0.74
C GLY A 344 -4.30 1.91 0.90
N ALA A 345 -4.36 1.02 -0.08
CA ALA A 345 -3.64 -0.25 -0.10
C ALA A 345 -2.20 -0.14 -0.61
N ALA A 346 -1.85 0.96 -1.30
CA ALA A 346 -0.58 1.11 -2.01
C ALA A 346 0.63 0.84 -1.11
N GLY A 347 0.72 1.51 0.03
CA GLY A 347 1.86 1.35 0.95
C GLY A 347 2.01 -0.05 1.52
N GLY A 348 0.92 -0.84 1.62
CA GLY A 348 0.98 -2.24 2.07
C GLY A 348 1.65 -3.15 1.04
N VAL A 349 1.21 -3.06 -0.22
CA VAL A 349 1.84 -3.82 -1.32
C VAL A 349 3.29 -3.38 -1.55
N GLU A 350 3.55 -2.09 -1.49
CA GLU A 350 4.88 -1.50 -1.68
C GLU A 350 5.84 -1.86 -0.54
N ALA A 351 5.35 -1.94 0.70
CA ALA A 351 6.11 -2.48 1.82
C ALA A 351 6.53 -3.94 1.56
N ILE A 352 5.63 -4.78 1.06
CA ILE A 352 5.94 -6.17 0.70
C ILE A 352 7.00 -6.22 -0.40
N TYR A 353 6.86 -5.45 -1.48
CA TYR A 353 7.88 -5.40 -2.54
C TYR A 353 9.22 -4.88 -2.03
N THR A 354 9.23 -3.92 -1.11
CA THR A 354 10.44 -3.40 -0.46
C THR A 354 11.14 -4.49 0.37
N ILE A 355 10.37 -5.27 1.13
CA ILE A 355 10.88 -6.39 1.92
C ILE A 355 11.40 -7.50 0.99
N LYS A 356 10.70 -7.79 -0.10
CA LYS A 356 11.15 -8.76 -1.10
C LYS A 356 12.45 -8.34 -1.78
N ALA A 357 12.63 -7.04 -2.04
CA ALA A 357 13.90 -6.51 -2.55
C ALA A 357 15.06 -6.74 -1.57
N LEU A 358 14.85 -6.50 -0.27
CA LEU A 358 15.82 -6.83 0.77
C LEU A 358 16.13 -8.32 0.82
N GLU A 359 15.10 -9.17 0.78
CA GLU A 359 15.24 -10.63 0.90
C GLU A 359 16.00 -11.22 -0.29
N THR A 360 15.59 -10.85 -1.51
CA THR A 360 16.09 -11.49 -2.74
C THR A 360 17.33 -10.83 -3.33
N GLY A 361 17.61 -9.57 -2.97
CA GLY A 361 18.64 -8.76 -3.62
C GLY A 361 18.28 -8.34 -5.04
N VAL A 362 16.98 -8.31 -5.40
CA VAL A 362 16.51 -7.86 -6.72
C VAL A 362 15.69 -6.59 -6.52
N ILE A 363 16.15 -5.50 -7.08
CA ILE A 363 15.47 -4.19 -7.01
C ILE A 363 14.46 -4.08 -8.15
N PRO A 364 13.17 -3.82 -7.84
CA PRO A 364 12.12 -3.66 -8.84
C PRO A 364 12.38 -2.50 -9.79
N PRO A 365 12.00 -2.61 -11.07
CA PRO A 365 12.14 -1.52 -12.02
C PRO A 365 11.01 -0.50 -11.91
N THR A 366 11.24 0.69 -12.45
CA THR A 366 10.21 1.61 -12.92
C THR A 366 10.06 1.37 -14.42
N ILE A 367 8.99 0.69 -14.84
CA ILE A 367 8.76 0.47 -16.27
C ILE A 367 8.22 1.74 -16.94
N ASN A 368 8.32 1.80 -18.28
CA ASN A 368 7.84 2.91 -19.12
C ASN A 368 8.62 4.22 -18.95
N LEU A 369 9.73 4.23 -18.23
CA LEU A 369 10.61 5.38 -18.13
C LEU A 369 11.58 5.38 -19.32
N GLU A 370 11.26 6.14 -20.36
CA GLU A 370 12.03 6.24 -21.60
C GLU A 370 12.85 7.52 -21.64
N THR A 371 12.24 8.64 -21.25
CA THR A 371 12.87 9.95 -21.22
C THR A 371 12.55 10.59 -19.88
N PRO A 372 13.52 10.75 -18.98
CA PRO A 372 13.30 11.42 -17.71
C PRO A 372 12.76 12.84 -17.91
N GLY A 373 11.75 13.21 -17.13
CA GLY A 373 11.22 14.57 -17.11
C GLY A 373 12.23 15.57 -16.54
N GLU A 374 12.02 16.85 -16.82
CA GLU A 374 12.86 17.93 -16.28
C GLU A 374 12.93 17.87 -14.74
N GLY A 375 14.14 17.93 -14.19
CA GLY A 375 14.40 17.83 -12.74
C GLY A 375 14.33 16.41 -12.16
N CYS A 376 13.97 15.42 -12.96
CA CYS A 376 13.93 14.00 -12.58
C CYS A 376 15.24 13.31 -13.00
N ASP A 377 16.29 13.41 -12.18
CA ASP A 377 17.66 13.06 -12.51
C ASP A 377 18.32 12.05 -11.54
N LEU A 378 17.51 11.32 -10.75
CA LEU A 378 17.99 10.24 -9.89
C LEU A 378 18.06 8.90 -10.65
N ASP A 379 18.60 7.86 -10.00
CA ASP A 379 18.57 6.49 -10.52
C ASP A 379 17.21 5.84 -10.22
N TYR A 380 16.27 5.89 -11.16
CA TYR A 380 14.93 5.34 -11.01
C TYR A 380 14.80 3.86 -11.40
N VAL A 381 15.90 3.14 -11.56
CA VAL A 381 15.95 1.74 -12.00
C VAL A 381 15.08 1.52 -13.25
N PRO A 382 15.38 2.17 -14.39
CA PRO A 382 14.47 2.19 -15.53
C PRO A 382 14.31 0.82 -16.19
N ASN A 383 13.07 0.43 -16.42
CA ASN A 383 12.58 -0.65 -17.27
C ASN A 383 13.03 -2.09 -16.93
N THR A 384 14.16 -2.30 -16.28
CA THR A 384 14.68 -3.64 -15.97
C THR A 384 15.07 -3.75 -14.51
N ALA A 385 14.64 -4.81 -13.83
CA ALA A 385 15.03 -5.10 -12.47
C ALA A 385 16.56 -5.24 -12.37
N ARG A 386 17.12 -4.85 -11.22
CA ARG A 386 18.56 -4.83 -11.00
C ARG A 386 18.95 -5.70 -9.80
N GLU A 387 19.92 -6.55 -9.96
CA GLU A 387 20.52 -7.26 -8.83
C GLU A 387 21.38 -6.29 -8.01
N ALA A 388 21.05 -6.15 -6.74
CA ALA A 388 21.82 -5.35 -5.79
C ALA A 388 21.50 -5.78 -4.35
N LYS A 389 22.55 -6.07 -3.59
CA LYS A 389 22.40 -6.33 -2.15
C LYS A 389 22.31 -5.00 -1.41
N VAL A 390 21.19 -4.77 -0.74
CA VAL A 390 20.98 -3.62 0.14
C VAL A 390 20.64 -4.10 1.55
N ASP A 391 21.05 -3.33 2.55
CA ASP A 391 20.80 -3.67 3.96
C ASP A 391 19.72 -2.78 4.58
N VAL A 392 19.46 -1.62 3.98
CA VAL A 392 18.40 -0.68 4.38
C VAL A 392 17.58 -0.30 3.15
N ALA A 393 16.28 -0.45 3.27
CA ALA A 393 15.32 -0.04 2.25
C ALA A 393 14.18 0.79 2.85
N VAL A 394 13.65 1.71 2.07
CA VAL A 394 12.63 2.68 2.47
C VAL A 394 11.39 2.54 1.59
N SER A 395 10.19 2.72 2.16
CA SER A 395 8.94 2.78 1.42
C SER A 395 8.18 4.07 1.76
N ASN A 396 7.84 4.86 0.76
CA ASN A 396 7.14 6.13 0.89
C ASN A 396 5.67 6.03 0.46
N GLY A 397 4.78 6.65 1.23
CA GLY A 397 3.38 6.87 0.87
C GLY A 397 2.99 8.32 1.17
N PHE A 398 2.56 9.07 0.15
CA PHE A 398 2.14 10.47 0.28
C PHE A 398 0.71 10.61 -0.19
N GLY A 399 -0.16 11.19 0.64
CA GLY A 399 -1.60 11.20 0.41
C GLY A 399 -2.20 12.60 0.25
N PHE A 400 -3.33 12.65 -0.41
CA PHE A 400 -4.18 13.85 -0.40
C PHE A 400 -4.44 14.30 1.04
N GLY A 401 -4.57 15.61 1.26
CA GLY A 401 -4.52 16.22 2.58
C GLY A 401 -3.11 16.53 3.06
N GLY A 402 -2.09 16.24 2.23
CA GLY A 402 -0.66 16.42 2.56
C GLY A 402 -0.18 15.46 3.66
N THR A 403 -0.78 14.27 3.75
CA THR A 403 -0.40 13.25 4.73
C THR A 403 0.75 12.40 4.19
N ASN A 404 1.85 12.30 4.93
CA ASN A 404 3.05 11.59 4.51
C ASN A 404 3.39 10.48 5.50
N GLY A 405 3.73 9.28 4.99
CA GLY A 405 4.19 8.15 5.75
C GLY A 405 5.42 7.50 5.12
N THR A 406 6.48 7.30 5.90
CA THR A 406 7.71 6.62 5.47
C THR A 406 8.02 5.46 6.40
N LEU A 407 8.30 4.30 5.84
CA LEU A 407 8.72 3.09 6.57
C LEU A 407 10.17 2.77 6.23
N VAL A 408 10.94 2.35 7.24
CA VAL A 408 12.34 1.91 7.08
C VAL A 408 12.45 0.45 7.46
N PHE A 409 12.93 -0.36 6.53
CA PHE A 409 13.19 -1.79 6.71
C PHE A 409 14.68 -2.05 6.71
N LYS A 410 15.14 -2.93 7.62
CA LYS A 410 16.56 -3.33 7.75
C LYS A 410 16.68 -4.85 7.65
N ARG A 411 17.70 -5.29 6.94
CA ARG A 411 18.11 -6.69 6.96
C ARG A 411 18.55 -7.09 8.38
N ILE A 412 18.25 -8.31 8.80
CA ILE A 412 18.68 -8.90 10.07
C ILE A 412 19.80 -9.92 9.81
#